data_1b1d90a66e0c88f22b94caf1d2583213
#
_entry.id   1b1d90a66e0c88f22b94caf1d2583213
#
_cell.length_a   1.000
_cell.length_b   1.000
_cell.length_c   1.000
_cell.angle_alpha   90.00
_cell.angle_beta   90.00
_cell.angle_gamma   90.00
#
_symmetry.space_group_name_H-M   'P 1'
#
loop_
_entity.id
_entity.type
_entity.pdbx_description
1 polymer ?
#
loop_
_entity_poly.entity_id
_entity_poly.type
_entity_poly.pdbx_seq_one_letter_code
_entity_poly.pdbx_strand_id
1 'polypeptide(L)'
;MKYKERILSLLAVPTRFAKFYLFLLLFLGLSFLSIYFVYKKIGGNSFAFDKQLISFDFLTYILILLFLYFLFDGLRLYFVLRSINEKVPFKDIFKLVFINIFISNVTPLATGGGFVQIFYLTKNGVPMGKASAATLIRTFLAVIFLFVSAPLIVIFSKSEQFASFLTDNIYTYIIIILALYFLAFYVVVFKKRYICCIVYLFLRLLRKMHFISHRRFCRYKFKSIKQIILFSKSLAWFLKGDIKFVASSIFFTFMFLMSLFSFSAIILWELSYAVGYFDIVGLQVVITFLMYFAPTPGASGVAEGAYSVLFSKFVSQNDITLVTLSWRFFTIYIGVFIGMIVLYRDLFRKGKKR
;
A
#
# COMPACT_ATOMS: atom_id res chain seq x y z
N MET A 1 28.11 39.74 9.46
CA MET A 1 27.27 39.20 8.37
C MET A 1 27.46 37.67 8.14
N LYS A 2 28.65 37.16 8.01
CA LYS A 2 28.91 35.70 7.74
C LYS A 2 28.33 34.69 8.75
N TYR A 3 28.13 35.05 10.01
CA TYR A 3 27.60 34.13 11.03
C TYR A 3 26.08 33.93 10.91
N LYS A 4 25.34 34.96 10.50
CA LYS A 4 23.89 34.90 10.28
C LYS A 4 23.52 34.08 9.06
N GLU A 5 24.31 34.14 7.98
CA GLU A 5 24.14 33.30 6.78
C GLU A 5 24.48 31.84 7.04
N ARG A 6 25.46 31.56 7.92
CA ARG A 6 25.80 30.17 8.30
C ARG A 6 24.72 29.54 9.18
N ILE A 7 24.04 30.29 10.03
CA ILE A 7 22.92 29.84 10.83
C ILE A 7 21.69 29.63 9.94
N LEU A 8 21.42 30.53 8.99
CA LEU A 8 20.35 30.38 8.00
C LEU A 8 20.58 29.19 7.03
N SER A 9 21.84 28.88 6.69
CA SER A 9 22.16 27.71 5.89
C SER A 9 22.08 26.37 6.66
N LEU A 10 22.24 26.43 8.01
CA LEU A 10 22.02 25.27 8.89
C LEU A 10 20.52 25.04 9.18
N LEU A 11 19.72 26.10 9.10
CA LEU A 11 18.25 26.05 9.23
C LEU A 11 17.54 25.85 7.87
N ALA A 12 18.23 26.01 6.75
CA ALA A 12 17.73 25.65 5.43
C ALA A 12 17.65 24.13 5.32
N VAL A 13 16.59 23.57 5.83
CA VAL A 13 16.17 22.19 5.50
C VAL A 13 16.21 22.09 3.98
N PRO A 14 17.03 21.18 3.38
CA PRO A 14 17.12 21.08 1.94
C PRO A 14 15.70 20.99 1.38
N THR A 15 15.37 21.78 0.38
CA THR A 15 14.01 21.93 -0.17
C THR A 15 13.35 20.60 -0.55
N ARG A 16 14.15 19.55 -0.76
CA ARG A 16 13.71 18.15 -0.96
C ARG A 16 13.09 17.53 0.29
N PHE A 17 13.58 17.88 1.48
CA PHE A 17 13.05 17.37 2.75
C PHE A 17 11.84 18.19 3.24
N ALA A 18 11.76 19.48 2.92
CA ALA A 18 10.64 20.32 3.30
C ALA A 18 9.31 19.80 2.75
N LYS A 19 9.27 19.37 1.47
CA LYS A 19 8.08 18.75 0.88
C LYS A 19 7.69 17.45 1.59
N PHE A 20 8.67 16.71 2.04
CA PHE A 20 8.44 15.44 2.72
C PHE A 20 7.86 15.64 4.12
N TYR A 21 8.38 16.59 4.89
CA TYR A 21 7.81 16.99 6.17
C TYR A 21 6.40 17.57 6.02
N LEU A 22 6.15 18.33 4.95
CA LEU A 22 4.81 18.83 4.65
C LEU A 22 3.82 17.70 4.43
N PHE A 23 4.16 16.67 3.61
CA PHE A 23 3.29 15.53 3.40
C PHE A 23 3.10 14.68 4.66
N LEU A 24 4.13 14.55 5.50
CA LEU A 24 4.00 13.87 6.79
C LEU A 24 3.05 14.62 7.72
N LEU A 25 3.18 15.93 7.81
CA LEU A 25 2.27 16.79 8.61
C LEU A 25 0.84 16.72 8.07
N LEU A 26 0.65 16.75 6.75
CA LEU A 26 -0.66 16.58 6.13
C LEU A 26 -1.26 15.19 6.46
N PHE A 27 -0.47 14.13 6.38
CA PHE A 27 -0.92 12.79 6.74
C PHE A 27 -1.34 12.71 8.21
N LEU A 28 -0.51 13.20 9.14
CA LEU A 28 -0.82 13.21 10.57
C LEU A 28 -2.03 14.11 10.88
N GLY A 29 -2.10 15.29 10.27
CA GLY A 29 -3.19 16.24 10.46
C GLY A 29 -4.53 15.68 9.94
N LEU A 30 -4.55 15.08 8.73
CA LEU A 30 -5.74 14.44 8.18
C LEU A 30 -6.15 13.22 8.99
N SER A 31 -5.20 12.41 9.45
CA SER A 31 -5.50 11.25 10.32
C SER A 31 -6.12 11.69 11.65
N PHE A 32 -5.56 12.72 12.29
CA PHE A 32 -6.12 13.27 13.53
C PHE A 32 -7.51 13.84 13.30
N LEU A 33 -7.69 14.64 12.25
CA LEU A 33 -8.96 15.24 11.90
C LEU A 33 -10.04 14.18 11.63
N SER A 34 -9.70 13.11 10.91
CA SER A 34 -10.64 12.03 10.60
C SER A 34 -11.08 11.27 11.85
N ILE A 35 -10.17 10.97 12.77
CA ILE A 35 -10.51 10.34 14.04
C ILE A 35 -11.37 11.28 14.90
N TYR A 36 -11.08 12.58 14.92
CA TYR A 36 -11.91 13.57 15.60
C TYR A 36 -13.34 13.60 15.03
N PHE A 37 -13.50 13.51 13.70
CA PHE A 37 -14.83 13.43 13.07
C PHE A 37 -15.55 12.13 13.41
N VAL A 38 -14.86 11.00 13.44
CA VAL A 38 -15.43 9.72 13.87
C VAL A 38 -15.95 9.83 15.30
N TYR A 39 -15.13 10.35 16.21
CA TYR A 39 -15.50 10.59 17.61
C TYR A 39 -16.76 11.47 17.73
N LYS A 40 -16.79 12.59 17.01
CA LYS A 40 -17.87 13.58 17.14
C LYS A 40 -19.18 13.14 16.47
N LYS A 41 -19.14 12.38 15.35
CA LYS A 41 -20.32 12.06 14.56
C LYS A 41 -20.86 10.64 14.74
N ILE A 42 -20.02 9.68 15.05
CA ILE A 42 -20.34 8.25 15.11
C ILE A 42 -20.10 7.72 16.52
N GLY A 43 -19.04 8.19 17.18
CA GLY A 43 -18.72 7.84 18.56
C GLY A 43 -19.75 8.39 19.56
N GLY A 44 -19.95 7.66 20.64
CA GLY A 44 -20.74 8.13 21.79
C GLY A 44 -20.05 9.30 22.49
N ASN A 45 -20.76 9.97 23.38
CA ASN A 45 -20.28 11.14 24.11
C ASN A 45 -19.14 10.86 25.12
N SER A 46 -18.72 9.60 25.29
CA SER A 46 -17.64 9.19 26.19
C SER A 46 -16.60 8.37 25.42
N PHE A 47 -15.36 8.86 25.37
CA PHE A 47 -14.21 8.05 24.96
C PHE A 47 -13.64 7.39 26.22
N ALA A 48 -13.79 6.08 26.35
CA ALA A 48 -13.16 5.30 27.41
C ALA A 48 -12.08 4.42 26.77
N PHE A 49 -10.87 4.48 27.32
CA PHE A 49 -9.82 3.55 26.94
C PHE A 49 -10.01 2.23 27.69
N ASP A 50 -10.19 1.13 26.95
CA ASP A 50 -10.32 -0.17 27.56
C ASP A 50 -8.96 -0.77 27.91
N LYS A 51 -8.77 -1.16 29.17
CA LYS A 51 -7.52 -1.75 29.66
C LYS A 51 -7.25 -3.13 29.07
N GLN A 52 -8.24 -3.82 28.52
CA GLN A 52 -8.08 -5.10 27.86
C GLN A 52 -7.10 -4.99 26.67
N LEU A 53 -7.09 -3.85 25.96
CA LEU A 53 -6.13 -3.60 24.86
C LEU A 53 -4.66 -3.40 25.29
N ILE A 54 -4.37 -3.47 26.60
CA ILE A 54 -3.01 -3.47 27.16
C ILE A 54 -2.73 -4.81 27.87
N SER A 55 -3.62 -5.79 27.80
CA SER A 55 -3.42 -7.11 28.39
C SER A 55 -2.15 -7.75 27.79
N PHE A 56 -1.45 -8.56 28.58
CA PHE A 56 -0.24 -9.25 28.12
C PHE A 56 -0.53 -10.17 26.94
N ASP A 57 -1.65 -10.86 27.00
CA ASP A 57 -2.09 -11.80 25.94
C ASP A 57 -2.39 -11.06 24.65
N PHE A 58 -3.17 -9.98 24.69
CA PHE A 58 -3.45 -9.14 23.53
C PHE A 58 -2.18 -8.59 22.88
N LEU A 59 -1.28 -8.00 23.69
CA LEU A 59 -0.01 -7.47 23.18
C LEU A 59 0.83 -8.56 22.54
N THR A 60 0.85 -9.75 23.09
CA THR A 60 1.59 -10.88 22.51
C THR A 60 1.01 -11.29 21.16
N TYR A 61 -0.32 -11.48 21.07
CA TYR A 61 -0.96 -11.84 19.79
C TYR A 61 -0.79 -10.75 18.72
N ILE A 62 -0.96 -9.48 19.09
CA ILE A 62 -0.84 -8.37 18.14
C ILE A 62 0.61 -8.20 17.65
N LEU A 63 1.61 -8.39 18.50
CA LEU A 63 3.03 -8.32 18.12
C LEU A 63 3.44 -9.47 17.20
N ILE A 64 2.98 -10.70 17.47
CA ILE A 64 3.18 -11.85 16.59
C ILE A 64 2.54 -11.57 15.22
N LEU A 65 1.29 -11.11 15.21
CA LEU A 65 0.59 -10.78 13.97
C LEU A 65 1.29 -9.66 13.20
N LEU A 66 1.78 -8.64 13.88
CA LEU A 66 2.53 -7.54 13.27
C LEU A 66 3.84 -8.01 12.64
N PHE A 67 4.57 -8.91 13.31
CA PHE A 67 5.77 -9.54 12.76
C PHE A 67 5.45 -10.36 11.51
N LEU A 68 4.42 -11.19 11.55
CA LEU A 68 3.96 -12.00 10.42
C LEU A 68 3.51 -11.12 9.24
N TYR A 69 2.77 -10.05 9.51
CA TYR A 69 2.33 -9.08 8.51
C TYR A 69 3.51 -8.48 7.73
N PHE A 70 4.54 -7.98 8.41
CA PHE A 70 5.72 -7.42 7.76
C PHE A 70 6.57 -8.50 7.08
N LEU A 71 6.68 -9.68 7.67
CA LEU A 71 7.42 -10.80 7.11
C LEU A 71 6.78 -11.25 5.79
N PHE A 72 5.46 -11.46 5.77
CA PHE A 72 4.74 -11.89 4.58
C PHE A 72 4.75 -10.82 3.48
N ASP A 73 4.71 -9.53 3.83
CA ASP A 73 4.89 -8.45 2.86
C ASP A 73 6.27 -8.46 2.20
N GLY A 74 7.31 -8.82 2.95
CA GLY A 74 8.67 -9.02 2.42
C GLY A 74 8.78 -10.27 1.55
N LEU A 75 8.24 -11.40 2.02
CA LEU A 75 8.31 -12.69 1.32
C LEU A 75 7.58 -12.67 -0.02
N ARG A 76 6.39 -12.06 -0.11
CA ARG A 76 5.68 -11.94 -1.39
C ARG A 76 6.50 -11.19 -2.45
N LEU A 77 7.17 -10.10 -2.07
CA LEU A 77 8.05 -9.36 -2.98
C LEU A 77 9.30 -10.16 -3.33
N TYR A 78 9.89 -10.86 -2.35
CA TYR A 78 11.04 -11.74 -2.57
C TYR A 78 10.74 -12.81 -3.62
N PHE A 79 9.63 -13.51 -3.50
CA PHE A 79 9.26 -14.58 -4.44
C PHE A 79 8.85 -14.04 -5.81
N VAL A 80 8.21 -12.86 -5.88
CA VAL A 80 7.98 -12.18 -7.16
C VAL A 80 9.31 -11.84 -7.87
N LEU A 81 10.32 -11.35 -7.16
CA LEU A 81 11.62 -11.09 -7.76
C LEU A 81 12.31 -12.38 -8.23
N ARG A 82 12.22 -13.45 -7.45
CA ARG A 82 12.79 -14.76 -7.80
C ARG A 82 12.12 -15.34 -9.06
N SER A 83 10.81 -15.20 -9.22
CA SER A 83 10.08 -15.69 -10.40
C SER A 83 10.46 -14.98 -11.71
N ILE A 84 10.98 -13.76 -11.63
CA ILE A 84 11.51 -13.01 -12.78
C ILE A 84 13.05 -13.06 -12.90
N ASN A 85 13.65 -14.06 -12.24
CA ASN A 85 15.09 -14.29 -12.23
C ASN A 85 15.94 -13.11 -11.70
N GLU A 86 15.45 -12.46 -10.63
CA GLU A 86 16.22 -11.43 -9.90
C GLU A 86 16.53 -11.89 -8.49
N LYS A 87 17.78 -11.63 -8.06
CA LYS A 87 18.28 -12.01 -6.73
C LYS A 87 18.57 -10.75 -5.94
N VAL A 88 17.70 -10.41 -5.01
CA VAL A 88 17.90 -9.32 -4.05
C VAL A 88 17.97 -9.93 -2.65
N PRO A 89 18.96 -9.57 -1.81
CA PRO A 89 19.03 -10.07 -0.44
C PRO A 89 17.74 -9.75 0.34
N PHE A 90 17.22 -10.73 1.08
CA PHE A 90 15.97 -10.56 1.84
C PHE A 90 16.04 -9.36 2.82
N LYS A 91 17.21 -9.12 3.43
CA LYS A 91 17.44 -7.97 4.31
C LYS A 91 17.14 -6.62 3.63
N ASP A 92 17.47 -6.48 2.35
CA ASP A 92 17.21 -5.24 1.61
C ASP A 92 15.75 -5.15 1.20
N ILE A 93 15.10 -6.28 0.89
CA ILE A 93 13.66 -6.34 0.66
C ILE A 93 12.90 -5.98 1.93
N PHE A 94 13.30 -6.51 3.09
CA PHE A 94 12.65 -6.22 4.36
C PHE A 94 12.76 -4.73 4.75
N LYS A 95 13.90 -4.09 4.50
CA LYS A 95 14.02 -2.63 4.62
C LYS A 95 13.09 -1.90 3.67
N LEU A 96 12.98 -2.38 2.43
CA LEU A 96 12.12 -1.77 1.42
C LEU A 96 10.65 -1.85 1.81
N VAL A 97 10.20 -2.90 2.50
CA VAL A 97 8.83 -2.99 3.03
C VAL A 97 8.49 -1.77 3.89
N PHE A 98 9.31 -1.46 4.88
CA PHE A 98 9.07 -0.31 5.76
C PHE A 98 9.17 1.03 5.05
N ILE A 99 10.17 1.21 4.18
CA ILE A 99 10.31 2.43 3.38
C ILE A 99 9.08 2.61 2.47
N ASN A 100 8.59 1.52 1.89
CA ASN A 100 7.41 1.54 1.03
C ASN A 100 6.13 1.90 1.82
N ILE A 101 5.91 1.30 3.00
CA ILE A 101 4.77 1.63 3.87
C ILE A 101 4.80 3.12 4.22
N PHE A 102 5.95 3.64 4.65
CA PHE A 102 6.08 5.03 5.01
C PHE A 102 5.76 5.97 3.83
N ILE A 103 6.43 5.78 2.69
CA ILE A 103 6.25 6.66 1.53
C ILE A 103 4.84 6.54 0.93
N SER A 104 4.26 5.34 0.88
CA SER A 104 2.88 5.15 0.41
C SER A 104 1.87 5.92 1.25
N ASN A 105 2.01 5.88 2.58
CA ASN A 105 1.06 6.51 3.47
C ASN A 105 1.21 8.03 3.55
N VAL A 106 2.41 8.56 3.31
CA VAL A 106 2.67 10.01 3.30
C VAL A 106 2.34 10.66 1.95
N THR A 107 2.23 9.89 0.86
CA THR A 107 1.94 10.43 -0.48
C THR A 107 0.48 10.23 -0.88
N PRO A 108 -0.12 11.22 -1.59
CA PRO A 108 -1.48 11.08 -2.11
C PRO A 108 -1.63 9.86 -3.02
N LEU A 109 -2.79 9.19 -3.00
CA LEU A 109 -3.09 7.99 -3.79
C LEU A 109 -2.06 6.85 -3.61
N ALA A 110 -1.30 6.84 -2.52
CA ALA A 110 -0.20 5.90 -2.26
C ALA A 110 0.83 5.78 -3.42
N THR A 111 0.87 6.77 -4.32
CA THR A 111 1.68 6.73 -5.55
C THR A 111 3.18 6.64 -5.29
N GLY A 112 3.64 7.28 -4.20
CA GLY A 112 5.06 7.28 -3.83
C GLY A 112 5.62 5.90 -3.53
N GLY A 113 4.80 4.97 -3.02
CA GLY A 113 5.22 3.62 -2.70
C GLY A 113 5.72 2.84 -3.91
N GLY A 114 4.97 2.85 -5.00
CA GLY A 114 5.40 2.21 -6.25
C GLY A 114 6.70 2.81 -6.79
N PHE A 115 6.82 4.13 -6.79
CA PHE A 115 8.03 4.81 -7.26
C PHE A 115 9.25 4.51 -6.39
N VAL A 116 9.10 4.52 -5.07
CA VAL A 116 10.22 4.22 -4.15
C VAL A 116 10.64 2.76 -4.25
N GLN A 117 9.71 1.85 -4.43
CA GLN A 117 9.99 0.43 -4.63
C GLN A 117 10.84 0.22 -5.90
N ILE A 118 10.43 0.79 -7.02
CA ILE A 118 11.19 0.72 -8.29
C ILE A 118 12.58 1.36 -8.12
N PHE A 119 12.65 2.54 -7.51
CA PHE A 119 13.92 3.23 -7.28
C PHE A 119 14.87 2.42 -6.40
N TYR A 120 14.38 1.87 -5.29
CA TYR A 120 15.19 1.11 -4.35
C TYR A 120 15.69 -0.22 -4.96
N LEU A 121 14.83 -0.94 -5.68
CA LEU A 121 15.23 -2.14 -6.41
C LEU A 121 16.27 -1.84 -7.49
N THR A 122 16.09 -0.75 -8.23
CA THR A 122 17.05 -0.33 -9.27
C THR A 122 18.40 0.05 -8.65
N LYS A 123 18.41 0.66 -7.47
CA LYS A 123 19.64 0.98 -6.73
C LYS A 123 20.38 -0.28 -6.24
N ASN A 124 19.65 -1.37 -6.03
CA ASN A 124 20.20 -2.69 -5.66
C ASN A 124 20.49 -3.58 -6.90
N GLY A 125 20.62 -2.98 -8.09
CA GLY A 125 21.06 -3.65 -9.31
C GLY A 125 19.96 -4.26 -10.17
N VAL A 126 18.68 -4.22 -9.74
CA VAL A 126 17.57 -4.75 -10.55
C VAL A 126 17.28 -3.77 -11.72
N PRO A 127 17.25 -4.24 -12.98
CA PRO A 127 16.88 -3.39 -14.11
C PRO A 127 15.51 -2.73 -13.92
N MET A 128 15.38 -1.44 -14.25
CA MET A 128 14.15 -0.65 -14.02
C MET A 128 12.89 -1.32 -14.57
N GLY A 129 12.96 -1.95 -15.76
CA GLY A 129 11.84 -2.67 -16.34
C GLY A 129 11.39 -3.87 -15.51
N LYS A 130 12.34 -4.64 -14.97
CA LYS A 130 12.06 -5.76 -14.06
C LYS A 130 11.54 -5.26 -12.70
N ALA A 131 12.13 -4.20 -12.14
CA ALA A 131 11.67 -3.58 -10.91
C ALA A 131 10.22 -3.09 -11.03
N SER A 132 9.87 -2.45 -12.16
CA SER A 132 8.50 -2.02 -12.47
C SER A 132 7.55 -3.21 -12.62
N ALA A 133 7.99 -4.29 -13.28
CA ALA A 133 7.19 -5.50 -13.40
C ALA A 133 6.93 -6.15 -12.04
N ALA A 134 7.95 -6.30 -11.19
CA ALA A 134 7.79 -6.84 -9.84
C ALA A 134 6.80 -6.03 -8.99
N THR A 135 6.90 -4.69 -9.07
CA THR A 135 5.96 -3.79 -8.36
C THR A 135 4.53 -3.97 -8.84
N LEU A 136 4.32 -4.05 -10.17
CA LEU A 136 3.00 -4.25 -10.76
C LEU A 136 2.43 -5.64 -10.40
N ILE A 137 3.22 -6.71 -10.51
CA ILE A 137 2.81 -8.07 -10.18
C ILE A 137 2.36 -8.14 -8.71
N ARG A 138 3.15 -7.57 -7.78
CA ARG A 138 2.80 -7.52 -6.36
C ARG A 138 1.44 -6.86 -6.11
N THR A 139 1.18 -5.72 -6.75
CA THR A 139 -0.10 -5.01 -6.65
C THR A 139 -1.22 -5.82 -7.28
N PHE A 140 -0.98 -6.40 -8.45
CA PHE A 140 -1.97 -7.18 -9.19
C PHE A 140 -2.43 -8.42 -8.42
N LEU A 141 -1.51 -9.15 -7.80
CA LEU A 141 -1.85 -10.30 -6.97
C LEU A 141 -2.75 -9.90 -5.78
N ALA A 142 -2.47 -8.77 -5.12
CA ALA A 142 -3.31 -8.28 -4.03
C ALA A 142 -4.71 -7.89 -4.53
N VAL A 143 -4.80 -7.21 -5.67
CA VAL A 143 -6.08 -6.83 -6.27
C VAL A 143 -6.89 -8.04 -6.69
N ILE A 144 -6.29 -9.03 -7.36
CA ILE A 144 -6.97 -10.31 -7.70
C ILE A 144 -7.54 -10.95 -6.43
N PHE A 145 -6.72 -11.01 -5.37
CA PHE A 145 -7.18 -11.60 -4.11
C PHE A 145 -8.41 -10.88 -3.57
N LEU A 146 -8.40 -9.55 -3.49
CA LEU A 146 -9.54 -8.77 -3.01
C LEU A 146 -10.81 -9.05 -3.82
N PHE A 147 -10.69 -9.18 -5.13
CA PHE A 147 -11.84 -9.42 -5.99
C PHE A 147 -12.34 -10.87 -5.97
N VAL A 148 -11.45 -11.84 -5.81
CA VAL A 148 -11.83 -13.25 -5.67
C VAL A 148 -12.43 -13.51 -4.28
N SER A 149 -11.93 -12.84 -3.24
CA SER A 149 -12.45 -13.01 -1.88
C SER A 149 -13.85 -12.42 -1.71
N ALA A 150 -14.21 -11.35 -2.42
CA ALA A 150 -15.51 -10.70 -2.25
C ALA A 150 -16.71 -11.67 -2.46
N PRO A 151 -16.85 -12.41 -3.57
CA PRO A 151 -17.95 -13.37 -3.74
C PRO A 151 -17.87 -14.54 -2.76
N LEU A 152 -16.66 -15.02 -2.41
CA LEU A 152 -16.51 -16.09 -1.43
C LEU A 152 -17.00 -15.67 -0.05
N ILE A 153 -16.70 -14.45 0.37
CA ILE A 153 -17.15 -13.89 1.65
C ILE A 153 -18.67 -13.84 1.72
N VAL A 154 -19.33 -13.43 0.64
CA VAL A 154 -20.80 -13.41 0.57
C VAL A 154 -21.40 -14.80 0.76
N ILE A 155 -20.78 -15.83 0.16
CA ILE A 155 -21.24 -17.23 0.28
C ILE A 155 -21.04 -17.76 1.71
N PHE A 156 -19.94 -17.40 2.36
CA PHE A 156 -19.58 -17.90 3.68
C PHE A 156 -20.06 -17.03 4.85
N SER A 157 -20.44 -15.77 4.60
CA SER A 157 -21.05 -14.90 5.60
C SER A 157 -22.47 -15.40 5.90
N LYS A 158 -22.74 -15.65 7.17
CA LYS A 158 -24.07 -16.02 7.67
C LYS A 158 -24.88 -14.80 8.15
N SER A 159 -24.29 -13.60 8.07
CA SER A 159 -24.89 -12.37 8.56
C SER A 159 -25.82 -11.75 7.53
N GLU A 160 -27.12 -11.71 7.82
CA GLU A 160 -28.10 -10.96 7.00
C GLU A 160 -27.75 -9.48 6.89
N GLN A 161 -27.10 -8.92 7.92
CA GLN A 161 -26.63 -7.55 7.97
C GLN A 161 -25.53 -7.30 6.92
N PHE A 162 -24.64 -8.27 6.70
CA PHE A 162 -23.61 -8.18 5.66
C PHE A 162 -24.22 -8.32 4.25
N ALA A 163 -25.16 -9.24 4.07
CA ALA A 163 -25.86 -9.42 2.79
C ALA A 163 -26.65 -8.19 2.37
N SER A 164 -27.28 -7.49 3.30
CA SER A 164 -28.03 -6.25 3.01
C SER A 164 -27.18 -5.06 2.58
N PHE A 165 -25.87 -5.08 2.86
CA PHE A 165 -24.93 -4.07 2.36
C PHE A 165 -24.61 -4.20 0.88
N LEU A 166 -24.70 -5.41 0.36
CA LEU A 166 -24.34 -5.75 -1.01
C LEU A 166 -25.62 -5.71 -1.85
N THR A 167 -26.12 -4.52 -2.11
CA THR A 167 -27.19 -4.33 -3.09
C THR A 167 -26.71 -4.74 -4.49
N ASP A 168 -27.62 -5.19 -5.35
CA ASP A 168 -27.31 -5.62 -6.73
C ASP A 168 -26.51 -4.58 -7.52
N ASN A 169 -26.74 -3.31 -7.26
CA ASN A 169 -26.00 -2.21 -7.88
C ASN A 169 -24.51 -2.20 -7.47
N ILE A 170 -24.19 -2.46 -6.20
CA ILE A 170 -22.81 -2.48 -5.72
C ILE A 170 -22.02 -3.63 -6.38
N TYR A 171 -22.62 -4.80 -6.51
CA TYR A 171 -22.01 -5.91 -7.24
C TYR A 171 -21.72 -5.55 -8.70
N THR A 172 -22.67 -4.94 -9.37
CA THR A 172 -22.50 -4.51 -10.76
C THR A 172 -21.34 -3.53 -10.91
N TYR A 173 -21.23 -2.52 -10.04
CA TYR A 173 -20.11 -1.58 -10.07
C TYR A 173 -18.75 -2.26 -9.78
N ILE A 174 -18.69 -3.17 -8.82
CA ILE A 174 -17.47 -3.94 -8.52
C ILE A 174 -17.04 -4.75 -9.74
N ILE A 175 -17.97 -5.46 -10.41
CA ILE A 175 -17.68 -6.26 -11.61
C ILE A 175 -17.19 -5.37 -12.76
N ILE A 176 -17.80 -4.21 -12.99
CA ILE A 176 -17.38 -3.27 -14.04
C ILE A 176 -15.96 -2.77 -13.77
N ILE A 177 -15.67 -2.33 -12.55
CA ILE A 177 -14.34 -1.84 -12.18
C ILE A 177 -13.30 -2.95 -12.31
N LEU A 178 -13.64 -4.17 -11.91
CA LEU A 178 -12.79 -5.34 -12.08
C LEU A 178 -12.50 -5.62 -13.55
N ALA A 179 -13.53 -5.63 -14.39
CA ALA A 179 -13.39 -5.85 -15.83
C ALA A 179 -12.47 -4.79 -16.47
N LEU A 180 -12.64 -3.51 -16.10
CA LEU A 180 -11.78 -2.42 -16.55
C LEU A 180 -10.33 -2.60 -16.06
N TYR A 181 -10.13 -3.04 -14.82
CA TYR A 181 -8.81 -3.31 -14.27
C TYR A 181 -8.10 -4.46 -15.00
N PHE A 182 -8.81 -5.57 -15.26
CA PHE A 182 -8.28 -6.69 -16.03
C PHE A 182 -8.00 -6.31 -17.48
N LEU A 183 -8.87 -5.50 -18.09
CA LEU A 183 -8.65 -4.99 -19.45
C LEU A 183 -7.40 -4.12 -19.52
N ALA A 184 -7.24 -3.19 -18.57
CA ALA A 184 -6.04 -2.35 -18.46
C ALA A 184 -4.78 -3.20 -18.26
N PHE A 185 -4.85 -4.19 -17.37
CA PHE A 185 -3.75 -5.13 -17.15
C PHE A 185 -3.42 -5.93 -18.40
N TYR A 186 -4.42 -6.48 -19.10
CA TYR A 186 -4.24 -7.18 -20.37
C TYR A 186 -3.52 -6.32 -21.42
N VAL A 187 -3.95 -5.06 -21.57
CA VAL A 187 -3.30 -4.12 -22.49
C VAL A 187 -1.84 -3.89 -22.10
N VAL A 188 -1.56 -3.69 -20.83
CA VAL A 188 -0.20 -3.46 -20.32
C VAL A 188 0.70 -4.68 -20.51
N VAL A 189 0.18 -5.89 -20.32
CA VAL A 189 0.96 -7.14 -20.44
C VAL A 189 1.18 -7.52 -21.91
N PHE A 190 0.10 -7.57 -22.69
CA PHE A 190 0.12 -8.19 -24.02
C PHE A 190 0.25 -7.20 -25.18
N LYS A 191 -0.14 -5.95 -24.99
CA LYS A 191 -0.19 -4.94 -26.03
C LYS A 191 0.94 -3.90 -25.90
N LYS A 192 2.17 -4.36 -25.72
CA LYS A 192 3.37 -3.51 -25.54
C LYS A 192 3.54 -2.41 -26.61
N ARG A 193 3.02 -2.64 -27.84
CA ARG A 193 3.06 -1.63 -28.93
C ARG A 193 2.34 -0.35 -28.54
N TYR A 194 1.17 -0.44 -27.87
CA TYR A 194 0.42 0.74 -27.41
C TYR A 194 1.21 1.54 -26.37
N ILE A 195 1.85 0.86 -25.40
CA ILE A 195 2.69 1.55 -24.40
C ILE A 195 3.86 2.26 -25.07
N CYS A 196 4.55 1.57 -26.01
CA CYS A 196 5.63 2.20 -26.76
C CYS A 196 5.13 3.41 -27.56
N CYS A 197 3.93 3.33 -28.17
CA CYS A 197 3.33 4.42 -28.92
C CYS A 197 3.01 5.62 -28.01
N ILE A 198 2.39 5.39 -26.85
CA ILE A 198 2.07 6.45 -25.88
C ILE A 198 3.35 7.15 -25.41
N VAL A 199 4.38 6.39 -25.01
CA VAL A 199 5.66 6.95 -24.59
C VAL A 199 6.34 7.72 -25.72
N TYR A 200 6.30 7.21 -26.95
CA TYR A 200 6.82 7.90 -28.11
C TYR A 200 6.07 9.22 -28.36
N LEU A 201 4.74 9.20 -28.32
CA LEU A 201 3.90 10.39 -28.51
C LEU A 201 4.22 11.46 -27.46
N PHE A 202 4.33 11.04 -26.19
CA PHE A 202 4.71 11.93 -25.10
C PHE A 202 6.09 12.55 -25.29
N LEU A 203 7.10 11.74 -25.64
CA LEU A 203 8.44 12.25 -25.91
C LEU A 203 8.47 13.18 -27.13
N ARG A 204 7.66 12.90 -28.17
CA ARG A 204 7.50 13.75 -29.33
C ARG A 204 6.88 15.09 -28.97
N LEU A 205 5.86 15.09 -28.09
CA LEU A 205 5.23 16.30 -27.58
C LEU A 205 6.22 17.17 -26.81
N LEU A 206 6.98 16.57 -25.86
CA LEU A 206 8.03 17.28 -25.11
C LEU A 206 9.10 17.88 -26.03
N ARG A 207 9.44 17.20 -27.13
CA ARG A 207 10.35 17.75 -28.17
C ARG A 207 9.71 18.92 -28.90
N LYS A 208 8.43 18.81 -29.31
CA LYS A 208 7.69 19.87 -29.97
C LYS A 208 7.60 21.13 -29.12
N MET A 209 7.46 20.96 -27.82
CA MET A 209 7.45 22.05 -26.82
C MET A 209 8.86 22.54 -26.44
N HIS A 210 9.92 22.13 -27.14
CA HIS A 210 11.33 22.50 -26.92
C HIS A 210 11.92 22.14 -25.54
N PHE A 211 11.24 21.31 -24.73
CA PHE A 211 11.76 20.88 -23.43
C PHE A 211 12.95 19.92 -23.55
N ILE A 212 13.10 19.20 -24.68
CA ILE A 212 14.19 18.25 -24.90
C ILE A 212 14.83 18.42 -26.29
N SER A 213 16.17 18.38 -26.31
CA SER A 213 16.93 18.41 -27.56
C SER A 213 16.79 17.10 -28.35
N HIS A 214 17.06 17.12 -29.66
CA HIS A 214 16.97 15.95 -30.52
C HIS A 214 17.83 14.77 -30.02
N ARG A 215 19.07 15.05 -29.57
CA ARG A 215 19.98 14.01 -29.04
C ARG A 215 19.40 13.35 -27.77
N ARG A 216 18.78 14.14 -26.87
CA ARG A 216 18.11 13.63 -25.65
C ARG A 216 16.86 12.83 -26.01
N PHE A 217 16.08 13.29 -27.00
CA PHE A 217 14.90 12.56 -27.47
C PHE A 217 15.27 11.14 -27.95
N CYS A 218 16.27 11.01 -28.85
CA CYS A 218 16.70 9.70 -29.35
C CYS A 218 17.20 8.79 -28.22
N ARG A 219 17.98 9.32 -27.26
CA ARG A 219 18.47 8.59 -26.10
C ARG A 219 17.32 8.10 -25.22
N TYR A 220 16.36 8.96 -24.88
CA TYR A 220 15.22 8.61 -24.05
C TYR A 220 14.29 7.62 -24.76
N LYS A 221 14.01 7.81 -26.04
CA LYS A 221 13.24 6.87 -26.86
C LYS A 221 13.83 5.46 -26.79
N PHE A 222 15.12 5.30 -27.09
CA PHE A 222 15.78 3.99 -27.06
C PHE A 222 15.78 3.37 -25.67
N LYS A 223 16.13 4.14 -24.64
CA LYS A 223 16.13 3.69 -23.25
C LYS A 223 14.74 3.26 -22.78
N SER A 224 13.71 4.04 -23.08
CA SER A 224 12.32 3.73 -22.69
C SER A 224 11.81 2.48 -23.39
N ILE A 225 12.03 2.34 -24.71
CA ILE A 225 11.61 1.13 -25.45
C ILE A 225 12.29 -0.12 -24.87
N LYS A 226 13.60 -0.06 -24.59
CA LYS A 226 14.32 -1.18 -23.96
C LYS A 226 13.70 -1.57 -22.61
N GLN A 227 13.34 -0.59 -21.76
CA GLN A 227 12.72 -0.86 -20.46
C GLN A 227 11.30 -1.40 -20.59
N ILE A 228 10.49 -0.91 -21.54
CA ILE A 228 9.14 -1.43 -21.83
C ILE A 228 9.19 -2.89 -22.29
N ILE A 229 10.13 -3.21 -23.18
CA ILE A 229 10.30 -4.60 -23.65
C ILE A 229 10.70 -5.50 -22.48
N LEU A 230 11.64 -5.05 -21.63
CA LEU A 230 12.08 -5.82 -20.46
C LEU A 230 10.95 -6.00 -19.43
N PHE A 231 10.17 -4.96 -19.19
CA PHE A 231 8.97 -5.00 -18.36
C PHE A 231 7.96 -6.04 -18.86
N SER A 232 7.58 -5.97 -20.14
CA SER A 232 6.62 -6.89 -20.77
C SER A 232 7.12 -8.34 -20.75
N LYS A 233 8.42 -8.56 -21.02
CA LYS A 233 9.05 -9.89 -20.91
C LYS A 233 9.02 -10.41 -19.47
N SER A 234 9.25 -9.55 -18.48
CA SER A 234 9.23 -9.95 -17.06
C SER A 234 7.85 -10.37 -16.58
N LEU A 235 6.79 -9.71 -17.07
CA LEU A 235 5.41 -10.15 -16.80
C LEU A 235 5.12 -11.51 -17.42
N ALA A 236 5.57 -11.73 -18.66
CA ALA A 236 5.43 -13.05 -19.32
C ALA A 236 6.26 -14.13 -18.62
N TRP A 237 7.46 -13.79 -18.14
CA TRP A 237 8.30 -14.70 -17.35
C TRP A 237 7.66 -15.03 -16.00
N PHE A 238 6.97 -14.12 -15.34
CA PHE A 238 6.21 -14.43 -14.15
C PHE A 238 5.14 -15.49 -14.42
N LEU A 239 4.37 -15.33 -15.50
CA LEU A 239 3.31 -16.28 -15.85
C LEU A 239 3.81 -17.67 -16.30
N LYS A 240 5.05 -17.73 -16.85
CA LYS A 240 5.69 -18.97 -17.37
C LYS A 240 6.87 -19.42 -16.50
N GLY A 241 7.13 -18.73 -15.39
CA GLY A 241 8.28 -18.97 -14.51
C GLY A 241 8.17 -20.25 -13.70
N ASP A 242 9.19 -20.48 -12.87
CA ASP A 242 9.16 -21.61 -11.95
C ASP A 242 7.93 -21.54 -11.05
N ILE A 243 7.07 -22.54 -11.20
CA ILE A 243 5.79 -22.65 -10.48
C ILE A 243 5.96 -22.52 -8.98
N LYS A 244 7.10 -22.96 -8.41
CA LYS A 244 7.39 -22.85 -6.98
C LYS A 244 7.44 -21.41 -6.54
N PHE A 245 8.13 -20.53 -7.27
CA PHE A 245 8.24 -19.12 -6.92
C PHE A 245 6.94 -18.36 -7.17
N VAL A 246 6.23 -18.70 -8.25
CA VAL A 246 4.92 -18.10 -8.54
C VAL A 246 3.91 -18.49 -7.46
N ALA A 247 3.78 -19.78 -7.15
CA ALA A 247 2.87 -20.28 -6.12
C ALA A 247 3.21 -19.69 -4.74
N SER A 248 4.51 -19.61 -4.38
CA SER A 248 4.95 -18.98 -3.13
C SER A 248 4.58 -17.49 -3.09
N SER A 249 4.70 -16.75 -4.20
CA SER A 249 4.32 -15.34 -4.23
C SER A 249 2.82 -15.13 -4.04
N ILE A 250 1.98 -16.00 -4.60
CA ILE A 250 0.52 -16.02 -4.42
C ILE A 250 0.19 -16.36 -2.97
N PHE A 251 0.78 -17.44 -2.44
CA PHE A 251 0.57 -17.87 -1.06
C PHE A 251 0.93 -16.78 -0.04
N PHE A 252 2.10 -16.15 -0.17
CA PHE A 252 2.49 -15.08 0.75
C PHE A 252 1.71 -13.79 0.53
N THR A 253 1.12 -13.57 -0.66
CA THR A 253 0.16 -12.46 -0.84
C THR A 253 -1.14 -12.74 -0.08
N PHE A 254 -1.62 -13.98 -0.11
CA PHE A 254 -2.77 -14.43 0.68
C PHE A 254 -2.51 -14.27 2.18
N MET A 255 -1.38 -14.79 2.68
CA MET A 255 -0.99 -14.69 4.10
C MET A 255 -0.85 -13.23 4.56
N PHE A 256 -0.28 -12.37 3.73
CA PHE A 256 -0.18 -10.94 3.99
C PHE A 256 -1.54 -10.28 4.18
N LEU A 257 -2.50 -10.53 3.27
CA LEU A 257 -3.83 -9.94 3.35
C LEU A 257 -4.63 -10.51 4.52
N MET A 258 -4.53 -11.81 4.78
CA MET A 258 -5.15 -12.42 5.96
C MET A 258 -4.61 -11.82 7.24
N SER A 259 -3.28 -11.66 7.35
CA SER A 259 -2.68 -10.99 8.50
C SER A 259 -3.18 -9.55 8.67
N LEU A 260 -3.31 -8.79 7.56
CA LEU A 260 -3.83 -7.43 7.59
C LEU A 260 -5.27 -7.38 8.11
N PHE A 261 -6.14 -8.28 7.67
CA PHE A 261 -7.54 -8.31 8.08
C PHE A 261 -7.75 -8.85 9.49
N SER A 262 -6.86 -9.73 9.95
CA SER A 262 -6.90 -10.30 11.30
C SER A 262 -6.62 -9.30 12.42
N PHE A 263 -6.03 -8.13 12.14
CA PHE A 263 -5.89 -7.08 13.16
C PHE A 263 -7.23 -6.65 13.73
N SER A 264 -8.24 -6.45 12.88
CA SER A 264 -9.58 -6.10 13.34
C SER A 264 -10.23 -7.23 14.14
N ALA A 265 -10.01 -8.50 13.75
CA ALA A 265 -10.54 -9.64 14.46
C ALA A 265 -9.99 -9.72 15.90
N ILE A 266 -8.66 -9.62 16.07
CA ILE A 266 -8.04 -9.67 17.39
C ILE A 266 -8.51 -8.51 18.27
N ILE A 267 -8.62 -7.28 17.73
CA ILE A 267 -9.09 -6.11 18.47
C ILE A 267 -10.55 -6.33 18.95
N LEU A 268 -11.44 -6.80 18.08
CA LEU A 268 -12.83 -6.99 18.39
C LEU A 268 -13.05 -8.12 19.40
N TRP A 269 -12.36 -9.23 19.25
CA TRP A 269 -12.47 -10.38 20.17
C TRP A 269 -11.91 -10.06 21.54
N GLU A 270 -10.83 -9.30 21.64
CA GLU A 270 -10.32 -8.81 22.94
C GLU A 270 -11.35 -7.95 23.67
N LEU A 271 -12.07 -7.10 22.94
CA LEU A 271 -13.18 -6.30 23.49
C LEU A 271 -14.49 -7.10 23.67
N SER A 272 -14.44 -8.43 23.59
CA SER A 272 -15.57 -9.35 23.79
C SER A 272 -16.71 -9.21 22.78
N TYR A 273 -16.42 -8.67 21.58
CA TYR A 273 -17.39 -8.63 20.49
C TYR A 273 -17.45 -9.97 19.74
N ALA A 274 -18.60 -10.64 19.75
CA ALA A 274 -18.84 -11.92 19.10
C ALA A 274 -19.12 -11.74 17.59
N VAL A 275 -18.16 -11.21 16.83
CA VAL A 275 -18.27 -11.02 15.36
C VAL A 275 -17.54 -12.17 14.65
N GLY A 276 -18.20 -12.75 13.64
CA GLY A 276 -17.63 -13.84 12.86
C GLY A 276 -16.38 -13.39 12.07
N TYR A 277 -15.36 -14.25 12.01
CA TYR A 277 -14.11 -13.92 11.29
C TYR A 277 -14.35 -13.56 9.82
N PHE A 278 -15.22 -14.31 9.14
CA PHE A 278 -15.52 -14.04 7.71
C PHE A 278 -16.27 -12.72 7.50
N ASP A 279 -17.13 -12.31 8.45
CA ASP A 279 -17.78 -11.00 8.40
C ASP A 279 -16.77 -9.88 8.55
N ILE A 280 -15.84 -10.02 9.51
CA ILE A 280 -14.74 -9.05 9.68
C ILE A 280 -13.88 -8.95 8.43
N VAL A 281 -13.47 -10.07 7.85
CA VAL A 281 -12.68 -10.10 6.60
C VAL A 281 -13.46 -9.46 5.46
N GLY A 282 -14.77 -9.72 5.37
CA GLY A 282 -15.64 -9.13 4.36
C GLY A 282 -15.68 -7.60 4.44
N LEU A 283 -15.90 -7.07 5.62
CA LEU A 283 -15.88 -5.62 5.85
C LEU A 283 -14.52 -5.02 5.53
N GLN A 284 -13.42 -5.70 5.89
CA GLN A 284 -12.06 -5.27 5.59
C GLN A 284 -11.74 -5.27 4.09
N VAL A 285 -12.27 -6.22 3.33
CA VAL A 285 -12.16 -6.24 1.86
C VAL A 285 -12.83 -5.01 1.26
N VAL A 286 -14.05 -4.67 1.70
CA VAL A 286 -14.78 -3.48 1.24
C VAL A 286 -14.02 -2.20 1.61
N ILE A 287 -13.56 -2.07 2.85
CA ILE A 287 -12.78 -0.92 3.31
C ILE A 287 -11.50 -0.77 2.47
N THR A 288 -10.76 -1.87 2.29
CA THR A 288 -9.52 -1.86 1.51
C THR A 288 -9.78 -1.45 0.06
N PHE A 289 -10.88 -1.91 -0.54
CA PHE A 289 -11.30 -1.49 -1.87
C PHE A 289 -11.55 0.03 -1.93
N LEU A 290 -12.30 0.59 -0.99
CA LEU A 290 -12.54 2.04 -0.92
C LEU A 290 -11.25 2.84 -0.74
N MET A 291 -10.30 2.33 0.06
CA MET A 291 -9.00 2.97 0.27
C MET A 291 -8.16 3.09 -1.01
N TYR A 292 -8.30 2.17 -1.98
CA TYR A 292 -7.57 2.26 -3.25
C TYR A 292 -7.95 3.48 -4.08
N PHE A 293 -9.16 4.04 -3.89
CA PHE A 293 -9.65 5.22 -4.62
C PHE A 293 -9.50 6.51 -3.81
N ALA A 294 -9.04 6.43 -2.57
CA ALA A 294 -8.89 7.60 -1.71
C ALA A 294 -7.76 8.52 -2.20
N PRO A 295 -8.04 9.79 -2.50
CA PRO A 295 -7.03 10.73 -2.98
C PRO A 295 -6.10 11.23 -1.87
N THR A 296 -6.45 10.98 -0.61
CA THR A 296 -5.74 11.47 0.56
C THR A 296 -4.51 10.61 0.90
N PRO A 297 -3.47 11.19 1.53
CA PRO A 297 -2.34 10.44 2.06
C PRO A 297 -2.80 9.37 3.06
N GLY A 298 -2.34 8.11 2.87
CA GLY A 298 -2.73 6.99 3.70
C GLY A 298 -4.23 6.66 3.68
N ALA A 299 -4.98 7.15 2.68
CA ALA A 299 -6.43 7.07 2.61
C ALA A 299 -7.14 7.68 3.84
N SER A 300 -6.47 8.63 4.56
CA SER A 300 -7.02 9.24 5.77
C SER A 300 -8.35 9.96 5.47
N GLY A 301 -9.31 9.81 6.36
CA GLY A 301 -10.69 10.25 6.20
C GLY A 301 -11.59 9.16 5.59
N VAL A 302 -11.20 8.61 4.45
CA VAL A 302 -11.98 7.55 3.78
C VAL A 302 -11.90 6.24 4.56
N ALA A 303 -10.72 5.86 5.02
CA ALA A 303 -10.52 4.61 5.72
C ALA A 303 -11.17 4.60 7.11
N GLU A 304 -10.96 5.65 7.91
CA GLU A 304 -11.56 5.76 9.25
C GLU A 304 -13.08 5.91 9.14
N GLY A 305 -13.57 6.71 8.18
CA GLY A 305 -14.99 6.88 7.93
C GLY A 305 -15.65 5.58 7.48
N ALA A 306 -15.09 4.88 6.50
CA ALA A 306 -15.60 3.60 6.04
C ALA A 306 -15.56 2.53 7.16
N TYR A 307 -14.45 2.45 7.89
CA TYR A 307 -14.31 1.52 9.01
C TYR A 307 -15.38 1.76 10.06
N SER A 308 -15.50 2.99 10.55
CA SER A 308 -16.46 3.33 11.60
C SER A 308 -17.91 3.11 11.18
N VAL A 309 -18.28 3.47 9.95
CA VAL A 309 -19.64 3.25 9.43
C VAL A 309 -19.97 1.77 9.28
N LEU A 310 -19.03 0.98 8.72
CA LEU A 310 -19.28 -0.43 8.47
C LEU A 310 -19.28 -1.27 9.77
N PHE A 311 -18.36 -0.95 10.70
CA PHE A 311 -18.29 -1.67 11.97
C PHE A 311 -19.25 -1.17 13.04
N SER A 312 -19.88 0.01 12.91
CA SER A 312 -20.87 0.54 13.88
C SER A 312 -22.10 -0.35 14.06
N LYS A 313 -22.35 -1.28 13.15
CA LYS A 313 -23.43 -2.28 13.28
C LYS A 313 -23.08 -3.43 14.22
N PHE A 314 -21.80 -3.65 14.47
CA PHE A 314 -21.27 -4.75 15.26
C PHE A 314 -20.64 -4.28 16.57
N VAL A 315 -20.26 -3.01 16.65
CA VAL A 315 -19.53 -2.40 17.77
C VAL A 315 -20.35 -1.28 18.37
N SER A 316 -20.29 -1.13 19.69
CA SER A 316 -20.99 -0.05 20.38
C SER A 316 -20.51 1.32 19.91
N GLN A 317 -21.39 2.33 19.99
CA GLN A 317 -21.02 3.71 19.64
C GLN A 317 -19.87 4.25 20.51
N ASN A 318 -19.77 3.80 21.76
CA ASN A 318 -18.70 4.24 22.66
C ASN A 318 -17.34 3.69 22.26
N ASP A 319 -17.29 2.45 21.72
CA ASP A 319 -16.04 1.75 21.41
C ASP A 319 -15.60 1.94 19.95
N ILE A 320 -16.47 2.39 19.05
CA ILE A 320 -16.16 2.47 17.63
C ILE A 320 -14.93 3.36 17.33
N THR A 321 -14.79 4.45 18.10
CA THR A 321 -13.62 5.34 17.98
C THR A 321 -12.35 4.66 18.44
N LEU A 322 -12.40 3.93 19.57
CA LEU A 322 -11.28 3.18 20.13
C LEU A 322 -10.83 2.08 19.14
N VAL A 323 -11.78 1.30 18.62
CA VAL A 323 -11.52 0.21 17.67
C VAL A 323 -10.92 0.75 16.37
N THR A 324 -11.48 1.84 15.82
CA THR A 324 -10.97 2.49 14.61
C THR A 324 -9.54 3.00 14.80
N LEU A 325 -9.27 3.67 15.92
CA LEU A 325 -7.94 4.18 16.27
C LEU A 325 -6.93 3.04 16.45
N SER A 326 -7.30 1.98 17.19
CA SER A 326 -6.46 0.81 17.43
C SER A 326 -6.12 0.10 16.12
N TRP A 327 -7.10 -0.11 15.24
CA TRP A 327 -6.87 -0.68 13.92
C TRP A 327 -5.86 0.14 13.10
N ARG A 328 -6.01 1.48 13.05
CA ARG A 328 -5.05 2.35 12.35
C ARG A 328 -3.67 2.33 12.97
N PHE A 329 -3.62 2.31 14.30
CA PHE A 329 -2.35 2.29 15.02
C PHE A 329 -1.51 1.07 14.64
N PHE A 330 -2.10 -0.12 14.71
CA PHE A 330 -1.37 -1.36 14.43
C PHE A 330 -1.12 -1.56 12.93
N THR A 331 -2.06 -1.24 12.06
CA THR A 331 -1.91 -1.52 10.62
C THR A 331 -1.06 -0.47 9.90
N ILE A 332 -1.07 0.79 10.33
CA ILE A 332 -0.44 1.91 9.60
C ILE A 332 0.63 2.62 10.41
N TYR A 333 0.29 3.16 11.61
CA TYR A 333 1.18 4.11 12.28
C TYR A 333 2.49 3.48 12.75
N ILE A 334 2.48 2.26 13.24
CA ILE A 334 3.70 1.51 13.61
C ILE A 334 4.60 1.33 12.39
N GLY A 335 4.03 0.89 11.26
CA GLY A 335 4.78 0.69 10.02
C GLY A 335 5.37 2.01 9.47
N VAL A 336 4.61 3.10 9.53
CA VAL A 336 5.05 4.44 9.14
C VAL A 336 6.21 4.91 10.02
N PHE A 337 6.10 4.73 11.33
CA PHE A 337 7.15 5.13 12.28
C PHE A 337 8.47 4.35 12.06
N ILE A 338 8.38 3.03 11.95
CA ILE A 338 9.55 2.18 11.64
C ILE A 338 10.13 2.57 10.28
N GLY A 339 9.28 2.77 9.26
CA GLY A 339 9.69 3.16 7.91
C GLY A 339 10.43 4.49 7.86
N MET A 340 10.00 5.46 8.65
CA MET A 340 10.68 6.75 8.81
C MET A 340 12.09 6.57 9.37
N ILE A 341 12.24 5.76 10.43
CA ILE A 341 13.55 5.47 11.03
C ILE A 341 14.47 4.74 10.05
N VAL A 342 13.94 3.73 9.35
CA VAL A 342 14.73 2.94 8.38
C VAL A 342 15.20 3.82 7.22
N LEU A 343 14.31 4.68 6.68
CA LEU A 343 14.66 5.61 5.61
C LEU A 343 15.72 6.62 6.07
N TYR A 344 15.54 7.20 7.25
CA TYR A 344 16.50 8.12 7.84
C TYR A 344 17.89 7.48 7.93
N ARG A 345 17.98 6.26 8.50
CA ARG A 345 19.25 5.52 8.61
C ARG A 345 19.87 5.19 7.25
N ASP A 346 19.08 4.82 6.23
CA ASP A 346 19.61 4.51 4.88
C ASP A 346 20.18 5.76 4.19
N LEU A 347 19.58 6.92 4.40
CA LEU A 347 20.05 8.20 3.85
C LEU A 347 21.34 8.69 4.51
N PHE A 348 21.42 8.65 5.84
CA PHE A 348 22.59 9.17 6.58
C PHE A 348 23.80 8.22 6.59
N ARG A 349 23.58 6.92 6.52
CA ARG A 349 24.69 5.94 6.42
C ARG A 349 25.51 6.08 5.13
N LYS A 350 24.91 6.62 4.05
CA LYS A 350 25.56 6.82 2.76
C LYS A 350 26.27 8.16 2.63
N GLY A 351 25.94 9.15 3.46
CA GLY A 351 26.66 10.40 3.55
C GLY A 351 28.06 10.29 4.18
N LYS A 352 28.30 9.22 4.97
CA LYS A 352 29.60 8.95 5.60
C LYS A 352 30.59 8.13 4.74
N LYS A 353 30.14 7.63 3.56
CA LYS A 353 30.98 6.82 2.65
C LYS A 353 31.37 7.55 1.34
N ARG A 354 31.22 8.88 1.31
CA ARG A 354 31.73 9.75 0.23
C ARG A 354 32.82 10.64 0.76
#